data_af5731e888cfa897a4106bb5dc80b34a
#
_entry.id   af5731e888cfa897a4106bb5dc80b34a
#
_cell.length_a   1.000
_cell.length_b   1.000
_cell.length_c   1.000
_cell.angle_alpha   90.00
_cell.angle_beta   90.00
_cell.angle_gamma   90.00
#
_symmetry.space_group_name_H-M   'P 1'
#
loop_
_entity.id
_entity.type
_entity.pdbx_description
1 polymer ?
#
loop_
_entity_poly.entity_id
_entity_poly.type
_entity_poly.pdbx_seq_one_letter_code
_entity_poly.pdbx_strand_id
1 'polypeptide(L)'
;MKRLVISEKSNAAARVAVILSDGGAKRKSVRGVQVFNFERDGDEYFVVGLRGHIIELDYPPELNDWSKVDPVDLVKTQPAKRVTALNILNTLSEIAAECEEVIIATDFDREGELIGLETVSLLDKTPRSVRRVRFSALTKYEIERAFQELTDPDHRLA
;
A
#
# COMPACT_ATOMS: atom_id res chain seq x y z
N MET A 1 4.16 -19.36 4.04
CA MET A 1 3.22 -18.44 3.37
C MET A 1 3.90 -17.09 3.15
N LYS A 2 3.71 -16.49 1.99
CA LYS A 2 4.20 -15.15 1.69
C LYS A 2 3.05 -14.16 1.78
N ARG A 3 3.30 -13.01 2.43
CA ARG A 3 2.29 -11.97 2.65
C ARG A 3 2.82 -10.60 2.24
N LEU A 4 1.99 -9.84 1.55
CA LEU A 4 2.27 -8.45 1.19
C LEU A 4 1.46 -7.53 2.12
N VAL A 5 2.16 -6.64 2.82
CA VAL A 5 1.53 -5.63 3.69
C VAL A 5 1.60 -4.28 2.99
N ILE A 6 0.47 -3.64 2.81
CA ILE A 6 0.35 -2.35 2.16
C ILE A 6 0.07 -1.29 3.22
N SER A 7 1.02 -0.38 3.43
CA SER A 7 0.88 0.74 4.35
C SER A 7 0.58 2.03 3.60
N GLU A 8 -0.01 3.00 4.27
CA GLU A 8 -0.45 4.25 3.64
C GLU A 8 0.72 5.11 3.15
N LYS A 9 1.83 5.12 3.92
CA LYS A 9 3.03 5.91 3.60
C LYS A 9 4.28 5.12 3.93
N SER A 10 5.41 5.53 3.36
CA SER A 10 6.68 4.84 3.59
C SER A 10 7.13 4.88 5.06
N ASN A 11 6.83 5.94 5.79
CA ASN A 11 7.13 6.03 7.22
C ASN A 11 6.37 4.98 8.02
N ALA A 12 5.09 4.79 7.71
CA ALA A 12 4.26 3.77 8.33
C ALA A 12 4.76 2.36 7.98
N ALA A 13 5.14 2.14 6.73
CA ALA A 13 5.70 0.85 6.29
C ALA A 13 6.96 0.51 7.07
N ALA A 14 7.88 1.46 7.20
CA ALA A 14 9.11 1.27 7.95
C ALA A 14 8.82 0.92 9.42
N ARG A 15 7.89 1.63 10.03
CA ARG A 15 7.53 1.40 11.44
C ARG A 15 6.91 0.02 11.65
N VAL A 16 5.99 -0.38 10.78
CA VAL A 16 5.37 -1.71 10.83
C VAL A 16 6.43 -2.80 10.68
N ALA A 17 7.33 -2.64 9.71
CA ALA A 17 8.40 -3.61 9.46
C ALA A 17 9.32 -3.75 10.66
N VAL A 18 9.73 -2.64 11.28
CA VAL A 18 10.59 -2.66 12.47
C VAL A 18 9.91 -3.36 13.63
N ILE A 19 8.64 -3.05 13.87
CA ILE A 19 7.89 -3.65 14.98
C ILE A 19 7.72 -5.16 14.78
N LEU A 20 7.26 -5.58 13.62
CA LEU A 20 6.96 -6.99 13.37
C LEU A 20 8.21 -7.85 13.27
N SER A 21 9.33 -7.28 12.86
CA SER A 21 10.59 -8.00 12.70
C SER A 21 11.52 -7.90 13.89
N ASP A 22 11.14 -7.16 14.94
CA ASP A 22 12.03 -6.82 16.07
C ASP A 22 13.35 -6.19 15.61
N GLY A 23 13.27 -5.33 14.59
CA GLY A 23 14.43 -4.64 14.03
C GLY A 23 15.23 -5.44 13.01
N GLY A 24 14.75 -6.65 12.66
CA GLY A 24 15.45 -7.53 11.71
C GLY A 24 15.04 -7.41 10.26
N ALA A 25 14.18 -6.44 9.93
CA ALA A 25 13.71 -6.28 8.55
C ALA A 25 14.84 -5.83 7.62
N LYS A 26 14.90 -6.43 6.44
CA LYS A 26 15.81 -6.03 5.38
C LYS A 26 15.11 -5.01 4.48
N ARG A 27 15.83 -3.97 4.10
CA ARG A 27 15.31 -2.93 3.20
C ARG A 27 15.93 -3.07 1.83
N LYS A 28 15.09 -3.02 0.81
CA LYS A 28 15.49 -3.14 -0.58
C LYS A 28 14.79 -2.07 -1.40
N SER A 29 15.45 -1.51 -2.39
CA SER A 29 14.82 -0.57 -3.31
C SER A 29 14.51 -1.27 -4.62
N VAL A 30 13.25 -1.22 -5.05
CA VAL A 30 12.80 -1.77 -6.32
C VAL A 30 12.10 -0.64 -7.08
N ARG A 31 12.66 -0.24 -8.21
CA ARG A 31 12.14 0.89 -9.02
C ARG A 31 12.00 2.18 -8.19
N GLY A 32 12.92 2.40 -7.24
CA GLY A 32 12.84 3.56 -6.33
C GLY A 32 11.84 3.40 -5.19
N VAL A 33 11.16 2.27 -5.11
CA VAL A 33 10.19 1.97 -4.05
C VAL A 33 10.88 1.15 -2.96
N GLN A 34 10.73 1.58 -1.71
CA GLN A 34 11.31 0.85 -0.58
C GLN A 34 10.43 -0.34 -0.23
N VAL A 35 11.05 -1.52 -0.21
CA VAL A 35 10.39 -2.77 0.18
C VAL A 35 11.10 -3.32 1.41
N PHE A 36 10.34 -3.56 2.46
CA PHE A 36 10.86 -4.19 3.68
C PHE A 36 10.51 -5.67 3.66
N ASN A 37 11.48 -6.51 3.97
CA ASN A 37 11.31 -7.96 3.95
C ASN A 37 11.80 -8.58 5.26
N PHE A 38 11.02 -9.48 5.82
CA PHE A 38 11.39 -10.22 7.03
C PHE A 38 10.58 -11.51 7.13
N GLU A 39 11.04 -12.41 8.01
CA GLU A 39 10.31 -13.61 8.35
C GLU A 39 9.76 -13.51 9.77
N ARG A 40 8.54 -14.01 9.97
CA ARG A 40 7.88 -14.04 11.26
C ARG A 40 6.99 -15.28 11.33
N ASP A 41 7.18 -16.11 12.36
CA ASP A 41 6.38 -17.32 12.60
C ASP A 41 6.31 -18.26 11.40
N GLY A 42 7.40 -18.36 10.64
CA GLY A 42 7.48 -19.21 9.46
C GLY A 42 6.92 -18.59 8.19
N ASP A 43 6.38 -17.38 8.26
CA ASP A 43 5.84 -16.65 7.11
C ASP A 43 6.79 -15.55 6.67
N GLU A 44 6.87 -15.32 5.38
CA GLU A 44 7.65 -14.24 4.80
C GLU A 44 6.75 -13.03 4.53
N TYR A 45 7.18 -11.86 5.02
CA TYR A 45 6.44 -10.61 4.89
C TYR A 45 7.18 -9.63 4.00
N PHE A 46 6.43 -8.96 3.14
CA PHE A 46 6.91 -7.82 2.36
C PHE A 46 6.05 -6.63 2.74
N VAL A 47 6.67 -5.52 3.15
CA VAL A 47 5.94 -4.31 3.53
C VAL A 47 6.31 -3.19 2.57
N VAL A 48 5.30 -2.58 1.97
CA VAL A 48 5.46 -1.48 1.02
C VAL A 48 4.56 -0.32 1.43
N GLY A 49 5.10 0.89 1.41
CA GLY A 49 4.35 2.11 1.68
C GLY A 49 3.87 2.77 0.40
N LEU A 50 2.63 3.22 0.43
CA LEU A 50 2.06 4.02 -0.64
C LEU A 50 2.43 5.51 -0.45
N ARG A 51 1.91 6.36 -1.32
CA ARG A 51 2.00 7.82 -1.20
C ARG A 51 0.59 8.41 -1.27
N GLY A 52 -0.31 7.89 -0.42
CA GLY A 52 -1.71 8.27 -0.44
C GLY A 52 -2.49 7.54 -1.52
N HIS A 53 -3.49 8.18 -2.09
CA HIS A 53 -4.34 7.57 -3.13
C HIS A 53 -3.59 7.44 -4.45
N ILE A 54 -3.44 6.21 -4.94
CA ILE A 54 -2.78 5.96 -6.23
C ILE A 54 -3.66 6.45 -7.38
N ILE A 55 -4.95 6.25 -7.30
CA ILE A 55 -5.90 6.65 -8.34
C ILE A 55 -5.93 8.18 -8.50
N GLU A 56 -5.83 8.93 -7.40
CA GLU A 56 -5.80 10.39 -7.44
C GLU A 56 -4.55 10.97 -8.10
N LEU A 57 -3.49 10.18 -8.19
CA LEU A 57 -2.28 10.57 -8.90
C LEU A 57 -2.43 10.45 -10.41
N ASP A 58 -3.48 9.80 -10.87
CA ASP A 58 -3.89 9.85 -12.26
C ASP A 58 -4.58 11.21 -12.49
N TYR A 59 -5.49 11.38 -13.39
CA TYR A 59 -6.03 12.70 -13.69
C TYR A 59 -7.07 13.15 -12.65
N PRO A 60 -6.84 14.29 -11.92
CA PRO A 60 -7.90 14.89 -11.11
C PRO A 60 -9.13 15.20 -11.97
N PRO A 61 -10.37 15.15 -11.40
CA PRO A 61 -11.59 15.37 -12.16
C PRO A 61 -11.61 16.67 -12.97
N GLU A 62 -11.07 17.76 -12.43
CA GLU A 62 -10.99 19.04 -13.12
C GLU A 62 -10.04 19.02 -14.32
N LEU A 63 -9.08 18.11 -14.34
CA LEU A 63 -8.14 17.94 -15.45
C LEU A 63 -8.65 16.96 -16.50
N ASN A 64 -9.74 16.26 -16.23
CA ASN A 64 -10.39 15.39 -17.21
C ASN A 64 -11.31 16.19 -18.17
N ASP A 65 -11.60 17.44 -17.83
CA ASP A 65 -12.37 18.31 -18.70
C ASP A 65 -11.43 19.04 -19.67
N TRP A 66 -11.23 18.47 -20.84
CA TRP A 66 -10.31 18.98 -21.85
C TRP A 66 -10.68 20.36 -22.39
N SER A 67 -11.91 20.81 -22.18
CA SER A 67 -12.34 22.16 -22.61
C SER A 67 -11.78 23.25 -21.69
N LYS A 68 -11.39 22.90 -20.48
CA LYS A 68 -10.92 23.84 -19.45
C LYS A 68 -9.44 23.74 -19.14
N VAL A 69 -8.76 22.72 -19.63
CA VAL A 69 -7.37 22.43 -19.27
C VAL A 69 -6.50 22.40 -20.53
N ASP A 70 -5.40 23.15 -20.48
CA ASP A 70 -4.37 23.08 -21.51
C ASP A 70 -3.61 21.75 -21.36
N PRO A 71 -3.49 20.94 -22.43
CA PRO A 71 -2.73 19.69 -22.37
C PRO A 71 -1.27 19.86 -21.88
N VAL A 72 -0.68 21.03 -22.09
CA VAL A 72 0.67 21.35 -21.61
C VAL A 72 0.70 21.36 -20.08
N ASP A 73 -0.35 21.84 -19.43
CA ASP A 73 -0.43 21.86 -17.97
C ASP A 73 -0.53 20.47 -17.39
N LEU A 74 -1.22 19.53 -18.06
CA LEU A 74 -1.25 18.13 -17.66
C LEU A 74 0.15 17.52 -17.68
N VAL A 75 0.90 17.79 -18.73
CA VAL A 75 2.27 17.28 -18.87
C VAL A 75 3.19 17.85 -17.79
N LYS A 76 3.05 19.13 -17.45
CA LYS A 76 3.88 19.80 -16.44
C LYS A 76 3.56 19.38 -15.02
N THR A 77 2.28 19.14 -14.71
CA THR A 77 1.83 18.92 -13.32
C THR A 77 1.81 17.47 -12.90
N GLN A 78 1.68 16.52 -13.83
CA GLN A 78 1.44 15.12 -13.51
C GLN A 78 2.53 14.10 -13.80
N PRO A 79 3.52 14.35 -14.69
CA PRO A 79 4.37 13.24 -15.14
C PRO A 79 5.20 12.59 -14.04
N ALA A 80 5.76 13.37 -13.12
CA ALA A 80 6.57 12.83 -12.03
C ALA A 80 5.72 11.99 -11.05
N LYS A 81 4.52 12.46 -10.71
CA LYS A 81 3.61 11.74 -9.83
C LYS A 81 3.10 10.45 -10.47
N ARG A 82 2.82 10.48 -11.77
CA ARG A 82 2.40 9.30 -12.52
C ARG A 82 3.47 8.22 -12.54
N VAL A 83 4.72 8.60 -12.83
CA VAL A 83 5.83 7.65 -12.83
C VAL A 83 5.97 7.00 -11.46
N THR A 84 5.87 7.80 -10.39
CA THR A 84 5.94 7.28 -9.02
C THR A 84 4.81 6.29 -8.73
N ALA A 85 3.57 6.63 -9.11
CA ALA A 85 2.41 5.76 -8.89
C ALA A 85 2.55 4.46 -9.68
N LEU A 86 2.99 4.52 -10.93
CA LEU A 86 3.21 3.34 -11.75
C LEU A 86 4.31 2.45 -11.19
N ASN A 87 5.39 3.04 -10.70
CA ASN A 87 6.47 2.28 -10.06
C ASN A 87 5.99 1.55 -8.82
N ILE A 88 5.16 2.19 -7.99
CA ILE A 88 4.56 1.57 -6.81
C ILE A 88 3.66 0.43 -7.23
N LEU A 89 2.75 0.65 -8.18
CA LEU A 89 1.83 -0.37 -8.67
C LEU A 89 2.56 -1.58 -9.27
N ASN A 90 3.56 -1.32 -10.08
CA ASN A 90 4.33 -2.40 -10.71
C ASN A 90 5.08 -3.23 -9.66
N THR A 91 5.64 -2.56 -8.66
CA THR A 91 6.34 -3.23 -7.56
C THR A 91 5.37 -4.07 -6.73
N LEU A 92 4.20 -3.51 -6.39
CA LEU A 92 3.16 -4.24 -5.65
C LEU A 92 2.65 -5.44 -6.43
N SER A 93 2.39 -5.29 -7.72
CA SER A 93 1.89 -6.37 -8.57
C SER A 93 2.92 -7.51 -8.67
N GLU A 94 4.19 -7.17 -8.81
CA GLU A 94 5.26 -8.16 -8.87
C GLU A 94 5.37 -8.96 -7.56
N ILE A 95 5.31 -8.27 -6.42
CA ILE A 95 5.37 -8.92 -5.11
C ILE A 95 4.09 -9.72 -4.85
N ALA A 96 2.94 -9.15 -5.12
CA ALA A 96 1.64 -9.81 -4.90
C ALA A 96 1.49 -11.09 -5.70
N ALA A 97 2.09 -11.17 -6.89
CA ALA A 97 2.07 -12.37 -7.71
C ALA A 97 2.71 -13.58 -7.02
N GLU A 98 3.66 -13.33 -6.12
CA GLU A 98 4.34 -14.36 -5.34
C GLU A 98 3.71 -14.59 -3.97
N CYS A 99 2.77 -13.73 -3.55
CA CYS A 99 2.17 -13.79 -2.23
C CYS A 99 0.81 -14.48 -2.27
N GLU A 100 0.48 -15.15 -1.17
CA GLU A 100 -0.80 -15.82 -1.00
C GLU A 100 -1.84 -14.88 -0.39
N GLU A 101 -1.39 -13.89 0.38
CA GLU A 101 -2.26 -12.97 1.10
C GLU A 101 -1.75 -11.54 0.98
N VAL A 102 -2.69 -10.61 0.84
CA VAL A 102 -2.42 -9.17 0.90
C VAL A 102 -3.09 -8.62 2.15
N ILE A 103 -2.32 -7.90 2.97
CA ILE A 103 -2.81 -7.30 4.21
C ILE A 103 -2.82 -5.79 4.03
N ILE A 104 -3.99 -5.19 4.14
CA ILE A 104 -4.16 -3.74 4.08
C ILE A 104 -3.89 -3.17 5.48
N ALA A 105 -2.83 -2.38 5.60
CA ALA A 105 -2.38 -1.77 6.86
C ALA A 105 -2.36 -0.24 6.76
N THR A 106 -3.40 0.33 6.16
CA THR A 106 -3.63 1.76 6.10
C THR A 106 -4.35 2.23 7.36
N ASP A 107 -4.46 3.54 7.57
CA ASP A 107 -5.11 4.08 8.75
C ASP A 107 -6.53 3.53 8.91
N PHE A 108 -6.97 3.36 10.16
CA PHE A 108 -8.30 2.84 10.45
C PHE A 108 -9.33 3.97 10.39
N ASP A 109 -9.60 4.42 9.17
CA ASP A 109 -10.65 5.39 8.88
C ASP A 109 -11.19 5.12 7.48
N ARG A 110 -12.19 5.90 7.07
CA ARG A 110 -12.84 5.74 5.77
C ARG A 110 -11.86 5.91 4.61
N GLU A 111 -11.00 6.90 4.71
CA GLU A 111 -10.00 7.18 3.68
C GLU A 111 -8.99 6.06 3.58
N GLY A 112 -8.52 5.54 4.71
CA GLY A 112 -7.60 4.41 4.75
C GLY A 112 -8.20 3.15 4.13
N GLU A 113 -9.48 2.85 4.39
CA GLU A 113 -10.17 1.74 3.74
C GLU A 113 -10.21 1.93 2.22
N LEU A 114 -10.55 3.13 1.77
CA LEU A 114 -10.64 3.45 0.36
C LEU A 114 -9.28 3.30 -0.33
N ILE A 115 -8.23 3.85 0.26
CA ILE A 115 -6.87 3.75 -0.28
C ILE A 115 -6.47 2.28 -0.45
N GLY A 116 -6.71 1.48 0.58
CA GLY A 116 -6.36 0.05 0.54
C GLY A 116 -7.12 -0.72 -0.53
N LEU A 117 -8.42 -0.52 -0.60
CA LEU A 117 -9.27 -1.19 -1.58
C LEU A 117 -8.96 -0.76 -3.01
N GLU A 118 -8.73 0.53 -3.24
CA GLU A 118 -8.31 1.06 -4.54
C GLU A 118 -7.01 0.41 -5.01
N THR A 119 -6.04 0.32 -4.11
CA THR A 119 -4.74 -0.25 -4.43
C THR A 119 -4.86 -1.72 -4.82
N VAL A 120 -5.61 -2.50 -4.04
CA VAL A 120 -5.82 -3.92 -4.33
C VAL A 120 -6.53 -4.10 -5.67
N SER A 121 -7.50 -3.24 -5.99
CA SER A 121 -8.23 -3.33 -7.25
C SER A 121 -7.37 -3.04 -8.48
N LEU A 122 -6.24 -2.35 -8.30
CA LEU A 122 -5.33 -2.01 -9.39
C LEU A 122 -4.21 -3.04 -9.59
N LEU A 123 -4.12 -4.07 -8.75
CA LEU A 123 -3.12 -5.11 -8.93
C LEU A 123 -3.44 -5.96 -10.17
N ASP A 124 -2.39 -6.40 -10.89
CA ASP A 124 -2.53 -7.18 -12.12
C ASP A 124 -3.27 -8.50 -11.91
N LYS A 125 -3.08 -9.11 -10.75
CA LYS A 125 -3.77 -10.36 -10.39
C LYS A 125 -4.52 -10.16 -9.09
N THR A 126 -5.74 -10.69 -9.01
CA THR A 126 -6.52 -10.69 -7.78
C THR A 126 -5.84 -11.59 -6.74
N PRO A 127 -5.49 -11.07 -5.56
CA PRO A 127 -4.91 -11.89 -4.50
C PRO A 127 -5.89 -12.99 -4.06
N ARG A 128 -5.36 -14.13 -3.61
CA ARG A 128 -6.19 -15.22 -3.07
C ARG A 128 -6.93 -14.79 -1.80
N SER A 129 -6.28 -14.00 -0.97
CA SER A 129 -6.84 -13.52 0.28
C SER A 129 -6.46 -12.08 0.49
N VAL A 130 -7.41 -11.27 0.88
CA VAL A 130 -7.21 -9.87 1.24
C VAL A 130 -7.71 -9.68 2.66
N ARG A 131 -6.84 -9.25 3.57
CA ARG A 131 -7.17 -9.04 4.98
C ARG A 131 -6.89 -7.59 5.36
N ARG A 132 -7.48 -7.17 6.45
CA ARG A 132 -7.37 -5.80 6.96
C ARG A 132 -6.81 -5.82 8.38
N VAL A 133 -5.85 -4.96 8.64
CA VAL A 133 -5.31 -4.71 9.97
C VAL A 133 -5.90 -3.40 10.48
N ARG A 134 -6.45 -3.41 11.68
CA ARG A 134 -7.06 -2.23 12.30
C ARG A 134 -6.24 -1.77 13.49
N PHE A 135 -5.67 -0.58 13.37
CA PHE A 135 -4.89 0.03 14.45
C PHE A 135 -5.14 1.54 14.47
N SER A 136 -5.06 2.13 15.65
CA SER A 136 -5.23 3.56 15.83
C SER A 136 -3.91 4.29 16.08
N ALA A 137 -2.84 3.55 16.36
CA ALA A 137 -1.51 4.12 16.61
C ALA A 137 -0.42 3.16 16.14
N LEU A 138 0.71 3.71 15.70
CA LEU A 138 1.87 2.95 15.23
C LEU A 138 2.81 2.60 16.40
N THR A 139 2.26 2.10 17.48
CA THR A 139 3.01 1.62 18.63
C THR A 139 3.22 0.11 18.54
N LYS A 140 4.24 -0.40 19.22
CA LYS A 140 4.53 -1.83 19.24
C LYS A 140 3.31 -2.64 19.69
N TYR A 141 2.69 -2.22 20.79
CA TYR A 141 1.52 -2.90 21.33
C TYR A 141 0.35 -2.97 20.35
N GLU A 142 0.00 -1.83 19.76
CA GLU A 142 -1.13 -1.76 18.83
C GLU A 142 -0.89 -2.57 17.57
N ILE A 143 0.29 -2.46 16.98
CA ILE A 143 0.63 -3.18 15.75
C ILE A 143 0.70 -4.68 16.00
N GLU A 144 1.36 -5.13 17.05
CA GLU A 144 1.44 -6.56 17.40
C GLU A 144 0.05 -7.15 17.61
N ARG A 145 -0.79 -6.46 18.36
CA ARG A 145 -2.16 -6.88 18.63
C ARG A 145 -2.99 -6.93 17.36
N ALA A 146 -2.91 -5.89 16.54
CA ALA A 146 -3.70 -5.79 15.30
C ALA A 146 -3.36 -6.91 14.31
N PHE A 147 -2.08 -7.26 14.20
CA PHE A 147 -1.66 -8.34 13.30
C PHE A 147 -2.03 -9.73 13.82
N GLN A 148 -2.42 -9.86 15.08
CA GLN A 148 -2.97 -11.09 15.61
C GLN A 148 -4.48 -11.21 15.37
N GLU A 149 -5.15 -10.11 15.05
CA GLU A 149 -6.60 -10.03 14.87
C GLU A 149 -6.96 -9.50 13.49
N LEU A 150 -6.54 -10.20 12.44
CA LEU A 150 -6.85 -9.80 11.07
C LEU A 150 -8.36 -9.89 10.81
N THR A 151 -8.89 -8.92 10.07
CA THR A 151 -10.30 -8.85 9.70
C THR A 151 -10.45 -8.76 8.19
N ASP A 152 -11.67 -8.81 7.70
CA ASP A 152 -11.94 -8.56 6.29
C ASP A 152 -12.03 -7.05 6.04
N PRO A 153 -11.64 -6.57 4.84
CA PRO A 153 -11.83 -5.18 4.49
C PRO A 153 -13.31 -4.79 4.51
N ASP A 154 -13.58 -3.57 4.94
CA ASP A 154 -14.96 -3.09 5.02
C ASP A 154 -15.30 -2.22 3.80
N HIS A 155 -15.93 -2.83 2.81
CA HIS A 155 -16.32 -2.15 1.59
C HIS A 155 -17.38 -1.06 1.83
N ARG A 156 -18.09 -1.08 2.95
CA ARG A 156 -19.09 -0.07 3.28
C ARG A 156 -18.48 1.21 3.82
N LEU A 157 -17.29 1.12 4.42
CA LEU A 157 -16.56 2.28 4.88
C LEU A 157 -15.98 3.09 3.70
N ALA A 158 -15.61 2.40 2.65
CA ALA A 158 -15.12 3.02 1.45
C ALA A 158 -16.29 3.52 0.56
#